data_e61e62f31d606bd1b1788c0dd39c9f2b
#
_entry.id   e61e62f31d606bd1b1788c0dd39c9f2b
#
_cell.length_a   1.000
_cell.length_b   1.000
_cell.length_c   1.000
_cell.angle_alpha   90.00
_cell.angle_beta   90.00
_cell.angle_gamma   90.00
#
_symmetry.space_group_name_H-M   'P 1'
#
loop_
_entity.id
_entity.type
_entity.pdbx_description
1 polymer ?
#
loop_
_entity_poly.entity_id
_entity_poly.type
_entity_poly.pdbx_seq_one_letter_code
_entity_poly.pdbx_strand_id
1 'polypeptide(L)'
;MAAPPNSWLERTKAWERIRAHLAAALVPTGWRLARVEPEGLRPRLHFESAAGARADAWVMAPRDGEKAFRAGDGFLFGHGALPGGPDGQLLLGAVFDGFAAAAAAGDLGPVLAAEAAHAGGPDPVQVERDGAFDLRLTTACNERCTYCYVDENAEAAAAKVKDLDGARRILGEGRRRGVTSVVVTGGEPTLLPWLVDVLRAAAARGYRQIVLQTNATRLAETGIVRDLARIAGLSLFVSLPAHDEATAAAVTGRGDLHAPKVAGIRAALRAGLPVSINHVVCRQNLAGVEAFVAWLAGALAPRPNHLVFSFPLPAGRARTSGAATIPRYSEATPAILTGLRRARALGLPAHVAGICGLPTCVEPELRDFPEPHPEPFDPRLGPDRVRFPGCDGCAWGDRCPGVPSRYLELYGTDEFATLLTDRMFKE
;
A
#
# COMPACT_ATOMS: atom_id res chain seq x y z
N MET A 1 3.66 32.38 2.57
CA MET A 1 4.54 31.25 2.26
C MET A 1 4.06 30.69 0.94
N ALA A 2 4.89 30.71 -0.11
CA ALA A 2 4.55 30.08 -1.40
C ALA A 2 4.42 28.56 -1.16
N ALA A 3 3.41 27.94 -1.77
CA ALA A 3 3.25 26.50 -1.75
C ALA A 3 4.53 25.83 -2.29
N PRO A 4 4.96 24.67 -1.75
CA PRO A 4 6.13 23.99 -2.27
C PRO A 4 5.94 23.72 -3.78
N PRO A 5 6.98 23.94 -4.60
CA PRO A 5 6.92 23.65 -6.04
C PRO A 5 6.77 22.12 -6.15
N ASN A 6 5.62 21.62 -6.52
CA ASN A 6 5.24 20.25 -6.88
C ASN A 6 3.89 19.82 -6.27
N SER A 7 2.91 20.71 -6.24
CA SER A 7 1.55 20.28 -5.92
C SER A 7 1.03 19.33 -7.03
N TRP A 8 0.23 18.35 -6.63
CA TRP A 8 -0.49 17.44 -7.56
C TRP A 8 -1.20 18.24 -8.68
N LEU A 9 -1.82 19.36 -8.33
CA LEU A 9 -2.51 20.24 -9.28
C LEU A 9 -1.56 20.81 -10.36
N GLU A 10 -0.35 21.18 -9.99
CA GLU A 10 0.65 21.67 -10.97
C GLU A 10 1.09 20.57 -11.92
N ARG A 11 1.31 19.35 -11.41
CA ARG A 11 1.63 18.18 -12.24
C ARG A 11 0.50 17.83 -13.19
N THR A 12 -0.75 17.85 -12.71
CA THR A 12 -1.92 17.55 -13.54
C THR A 12 -2.06 18.57 -14.68
N LYS A 13 -1.93 19.86 -14.38
CA LYS A 13 -1.93 20.92 -15.39
C LYS A 13 -0.76 20.82 -16.36
N ALA A 14 0.42 20.44 -15.88
CA ALA A 14 1.57 20.18 -16.72
C ALA A 14 1.31 19.01 -17.68
N TRP A 15 0.70 17.92 -17.19
CA TRP A 15 0.35 16.79 -18.04
C TRP A 15 -0.70 17.13 -19.10
N GLU A 16 -1.67 17.98 -18.83
CA GLU A 16 -2.62 18.44 -19.83
C GLU A 16 -1.91 19.18 -20.98
N ARG A 17 -0.93 20.04 -20.66
CA ARG A 17 -0.14 20.73 -21.66
C ARG A 17 0.80 19.79 -22.42
N ILE A 18 1.46 18.86 -21.74
CA ILE A 18 2.30 17.83 -22.37
C ILE A 18 1.47 16.97 -23.34
N ARG A 19 0.25 16.60 -22.96
CA ARG A 19 -0.68 15.89 -23.85
C ARG A 19 -0.98 16.65 -25.13
N ALA A 20 -1.12 17.97 -25.06
CA ALA A 20 -1.36 18.79 -26.24
C ALA A 20 -0.14 18.78 -27.18
N HIS A 21 1.09 18.89 -26.64
CA HIS A 21 2.31 18.78 -27.46
C HIS A 21 2.45 17.41 -28.11
N LEU A 22 2.21 16.33 -27.36
CA LEU A 22 2.24 14.96 -27.87
C LEU A 22 1.15 14.74 -28.94
N ALA A 23 -0.07 15.20 -28.69
CA ALA A 23 -1.16 15.07 -29.66
C ALA A 23 -0.83 15.76 -30.98
N ALA A 24 -0.28 16.96 -30.94
CA ALA A 24 0.15 17.70 -32.15
C ALA A 24 1.24 16.95 -32.91
N ALA A 25 2.25 16.40 -32.22
CA ALA A 25 3.34 15.67 -32.86
C ALA A 25 2.88 14.30 -33.43
N LEU A 26 1.85 13.68 -32.87
CA LEU A 26 1.34 12.37 -33.28
C LEU A 26 0.41 12.45 -34.51
N VAL A 27 -0.20 13.62 -34.81
CA VAL A 27 -1.15 13.78 -35.92
C VAL A 27 -0.66 13.14 -37.24
N PRO A 28 0.59 13.39 -37.70
CA PRO A 28 1.05 12.83 -38.99
C PRO A 28 1.34 11.34 -38.96
N THR A 29 1.31 10.68 -37.81
CA THR A 29 1.77 9.30 -37.68
C THR A 29 0.65 8.26 -37.69
N GLY A 30 -0.60 8.67 -37.56
CA GLY A 30 -1.74 7.76 -37.39
C GLY A 30 -1.81 7.08 -36.00
N TRP A 31 -0.97 7.49 -35.06
CA TRP A 31 -0.98 7.06 -33.66
C TRP A 31 -1.69 8.09 -32.78
N ARG A 32 -2.27 7.63 -31.71
CA ARG A 32 -2.87 8.49 -30.68
C ARG A 32 -2.35 8.10 -29.30
N LEU A 33 -2.28 9.09 -28.40
CA LEU A 33 -2.04 8.84 -26.99
C LEU A 33 -3.34 8.30 -26.37
N ALA A 34 -3.32 7.03 -26.03
CA ALA A 34 -4.49 6.33 -25.46
C ALA A 34 -4.63 6.59 -23.96
N ARG A 35 -3.50 6.53 -23.22
CA ARG A 35 -3.48 6.66 -21.75
C ARG A 35 -2.15 7.26 -21.30
N VAL A 36 -2.18 8.03 -20.23
CA VAL A 36 -1.02 8.50 -19.48
C VAL A 36 -1.11 7.91 -18.08
N GLU A 37 -0.01 7.34 -17.59
CA GLU A 37 0.17 6.95 -16.21
C GLU A 37 1.14 7.94 -15.55
N PRO A 38 0.64 9.07 -14.99
CA PRO A 38 1.48 10.16 -14.49
C PRO A 38 2.14 9.85 -13.16
N GLU A 39 1.73 8.78 -12.49
CA GLU A 39 1.98 8.53 -11.07
C GLU A 39 2.92 7.34 -10.83
N GLY A 40 3.73 6.96 -11.81
CA GLY A 40 4.78 5.95 -11.63
C GLY A 40 6.13 6.59 -11.26
N LEU A 41 7.12 5.74 -10.94
CA LEU A 41 8.54 6.14 -10.87
C LEU A 41 9.00 6.83 -12.15
N ARG A 42 8.35 6.49 -13.27
CA ARG A 42 8.56 7.07 -14.60
C ARG A 42 7.20 7.22 -15.24
N PRO A 43 6.76 8.45 -15.51
CA PRO A 43 5.51 8.69 -16.21
C PRO A 43 5.47 7.87 -17.50
N ARG A 44 4.50 6.97 -17.62
CA ARG A 44 4.39 6.06 -18.74
C ARG A 44 3.21 6.46 -19.62
N LEU A 45 3.46 6.50 -20.92
CA LEU A 45 2.48 6.85 -21.93
C LEU A 45 2.19 5.61 -22.76
N HIS A 46 0.92 5.36 -23.00
CA HIS A 46 0.45 4.27 -23.84
C HIS A 46 -0.15 4.83 -25.12
N PHE A 47 0.31 4.29 -26.24
CA PHE A 47 -0.10 4.71 -27.58
C PHE A 47 -0.85 3.58 -28.28
N GLU A 48 -1.77 3.95 -29.14
CA GLU A 48 -2.53 3.01 -29.96
C GLU A 48 -2.66 3.55 -31.39
N SER A 49 -2.43 2.68 -32.38
CA SER A 49 -2.64 3.02 -33.79
C SER A 49 -4.09 2.78 -34.20
N ALA A 50 -4.49 3.33 -35.33
CA ALA A 50 -5.80 3.07 -35.94
C ALA A 50 -6.02 1.57 -36.27
N ALA A 51 -4.94 0.81 -36.44
CA ALA A 51 -4.97 -0.65 -36.67
C ALA A 51 -4.95 -1.47 -35.38
N GLY A 52 -5.02 -0.84 -34.19
CA GLY A 52 -5.02 -1.52 -32.88
C GLY A 52 -3.64 -1.96 -32.38
N ALA A 53 -2.54 -1.58 -33.05
CA ALA A 53 -1.19 -1.80 -32.50
C ALA A 53 -0.97 -0.94 -31.25
N ARG A 54 -0.23 -1.46 -30.27
CA ARG A 54 0.05 -0.79 -29.00
C ARG A 54 1.53 -0.58 -28.83
N ALA A 55 1.88 0.54 -28.16
CA ALA A 55 3.24 0.92 -27.81
C ALA A 55 3.23 1.68 -26.48
N ASP A 56 4.38 1.70 -25.80
CA ASP A 56 4.57 2.51 -24.62
C ASP A 56 5.93 3.21 -24.58
N ALA A 57 5.96 4.39 -23.98
CA ALA A 57 7.17 5.18 -23.76
C ALA A 57 7.10 5.90 -22.42
N TRP A 58 8.25 6.42 -21.96
CA TRP A 58 8.35 7.20 -20.73
C TRP A 58 9.38 8.32 -20.86
N VAL A 59 9.21 9.35 -20.04
CA VAL A 59 10.17 10.44 -19.89
C VAL A 59 10.71 10.47 -18.48
N MET A 60 11.97 10.85 -18.30
CA MET A 60 12.62 10.94 -17.01
C MET A 60 13.62 12.08 -16.93
N ALA A 61 13.97 12.49 -15.71
CA ALA A 61 15.05 13.44 -15.48
C ALA A 61 16.42 12.85 -15.90
N PRO A 62 17.36 13.67 -16.37
CA PRO A 62 18.71 13.24 -16.71
C PRO A 62 19.39 12.59 -15.51
N ARG A 63 20.06 11.45 -15.75
CA ARG A 63 20.79 10.67 -14.72
C ARG A 63 22.06 10.09 -15.31
N ASP A 64 23.13 10.09 -14.51
CA ASP A 64 24.39 9.47 -14.89
C ASP A 64 24.24 7.96 -15.00
N GLY A 65 24.72 7.41 -16.13
CA GLY A 65 24.79 5.97 -16.37
C GLY A 65 23.46 5.30 -16.75
N GLU A 66 22.36 6.01 -16.89
CA GLU A 66 21.09 5.41 -17.33
C GLU A 66 21.03 5.29 -18.85
N LYS A 67 20.66 4.08 -19.35
CA LYS A 67 20.46 3.84 -20.77
C LYS A 67 19.07 4.35 -21.18
N ALA A 68 19.03 5.41 -21.97
CA ALA A 68 17.83 5.91 -22.61
C ALA A 68 17.89 5.72 -24.11
N PHE A 69 16.74 5.72 -24.79
CA PHE A 69 16.69 5.65 -26.24
C PHE A 69 17.25 6.94 -26.85
N ARG A 70 16.88 8.11 -26.31
CA ARG A 70 17.37 9.42 -26.70
C ARG A 70 17.49 10.34 -25.48
N ALA A 71 18.43 11.30 -25.57
CA ALA A 71 18.51 12.44 -24.68
C ALA A 71 17.99 13.69 -25.40
N GLY A 72 17.13 14.45 -24.74
CA GLY A 72 16.73 15.79 -25.14
C GLY A 72 17.28 16.83 -24.16
N ASP A 73 17.03 18.11 -24.42
CA ASP A 73 17.42 19.20 -23.51
C ASP A 73 16.64 19.09 -22.20
N GLY A 74 17.31 18.64 -21.16
CA GLY A 74 16.76 18.53 -19.81
C GLY A 74 15.90 17.30 -19.54
N PHE A 75 15.86 16.29 -20.43
CA PHE A 75 15.15 15.03 -20.18
C PHE A 75 15.81 13.83 -20.86
N LEU A 76 15.51 12.63 -20.35
CA LEU A 76 15.79 11.34 -20.99
C LEU A 76 14.46 10.72 -21.44
N PHE A 77 14.52 9.99 -22.57
CA PHE A 77 13.36 9.33 -23.17
C PHE A 77 13.65 7.84 -23.38
N GLY A 78 12.73 7.00 -22.96
CA GLY A 78 12.80 5.55 -23.14
C GLY A 78 11.48 4.98 -23.67
N HIS A 79 11.49 3.72 -24.08
CA HIS A 79 10.32 3.01 -24.55
C HIS A 79 10.30 1.54 -24.09
N GLY A 80 9.10 0.96 -24.03
CA GLY A 80 8.88 -0.47 -23.82
C GLY A 80 8.61 -1.20 -25.15
N ALA A 81 7.45 -1.85 -25.25
CA ALA A 81 7.05 -2.51 -26.47
C ALA A 81 6.80 -1.52 -27.59
N LEU A 82 7.36 -1.80 -28.77
CA LEU A 82 7.19 -1.03 -29.99
C LEU A 82 6.88 -1.96 -31.15
N PRO A 83 6.08 -1.53 -32.14
CA PRO A 83 5.98 -2.21 -33.40
C PRO A 83 7.33 -2.20 -34.13
N GLY A 84 7.64 -3.29 -34.81
CA GLY A 84 8.84 -3.35 -35.66
C GLY A 84 8.74 -2.46 -36.90
N GLY A 85 9.91 -2.09 -37.46
CA GLY A 85 10.01 -1.40 -38.72
C GLY A 85 9.73 0.11 -38.69
N PRO A 86 9.39 0.73 -39.86
CA PRO A 86 9.25 2.17 -40.01
C PRO A 86 8.22 2.82 -39.09
N ASP A 87 7.10 2.15 -38.84
CA ASP A 87 6.01 2.67 -38.01
C ASP A 87 6.43 2.91 -36.56
N GLY A 88 7.23 1.99 -35.99
CA GLY A 88 7.78 2.20 -34.65
C GLY A 88 8.78 3.35 -34.58
N GLN A 89 9.59 3.51 -35.61
CA GLN A 89 10.55 4.64 -35.68
C GLN A 89 9.83 5.99 -35.82
N LEU A 90 8.77 6.02 -36.65
CA LEU A 90 7.95 7.22 -36.83
C LEU A 90 7.26 7.62 -35.53
N LEU A 91 6.67 6.65 -34.81
CA LEU A 91 6.07 6.89 -33.50
C LEU A 91 7.11 7.45 -32.51
N LEU A 92 8.28 6.83 -32.40
CA LEU A 92 9.32 7.28 -31.49
C LEU A 92 9.81 8.68 -31.78
N GLY A 93 9.97 9.02 -33.06
CA GLY A 93 10.32 10.38 -33.50
C GLY A 93 9.29 11.39 -33.04
N ALA A 94 8.02 11.15 -33.32
CA ALA A 94 6.92 12.04 -32.95
C ALA A 94 6.77 12.19 -31.41
N VAL A 95 6.91 11.10 -30.66
CA VAL A 95 6.86 11.16 -29.19
C VAL A 95 8.02 11.97 -28.63
N PHE A 96 9.23 11.78 -29.17
CA PHE A 96 10.40 12.57 -28.80
C PHE A 96 10.19 14.07 -29.08
N ASP A 97 9.72 14.40 -30.29
CA ASP A 97 9.44 15.79 -30.71
C ASP A 97 8.39 16.45 -29.81
N GLY A 98 7.35 15.71 -29.41
CA GLY A 98 6.34 16.17 -28.46
C GLY A 98 6.92 16.48 -27.08
N PHE A 99 7.82 15.63 -26.57
CA PHE A 99 8.53 15.92 -25.32
C PHE A 99 9.52 17.08 -25.46
N ALA A 100 10.22 17.20 -26.57
CA ALA A 100 11.13 18.31 -26.82
C ALA A 100 10.36 19.65 -26.85
N ALA A 101 9.21 19.69 -27.51
CA ALA A 101 8.32 20.85 -27.50
C ALA A 101 7.81 21.21 -26.10
N ALA A 102 7.41 20.20 -25.32
CA ALA A 102 6.99 20.40 -23.92
C ALA A 102 8.14 20.88 -23.01
N ALA A 103 9.36 20.39 -23.24
CA ALA A 103 10.56 20.86 -22.53
C ALA A 103 10.85 22.33 -22.84
N ALA A 104 10.84 22.69 -24.12
CA ALA A 104 11.04 24.07 -24.58
C ALA A 104 9.99 25.03 -24.01
N ALA A 105 8.74 24.58 -23.83
CA ALA A 105 7.66 25.34 -23.20
C ALA A 105 7.75 25.41 -21.67
N GLY A 106 8.68 24.67 -21.04
CA GLY A 106 8.80 24.58 -19.57
C GLY A 106 7.79 23.63 -18.89
N ASP A 107 7.00 22.90 -19.67
CA ASP A 107 5.91 22.05 -19.14
C ASP A 107 6.41 20.72 -18.55
N LEU A 108 7.62 20.27 -18.92
CA LEU A 108 8.21 19.06 -18.33
C LEU A 108 8.76 19.26 -16.91
N GLY A 109 9.12 20.48 -16.54
CA GLY A 109 9.78 20.76 -15.25
C GLY A 109 9.06 20.15 -14.03
N PRO A 110 7.76 20.40 -13.82
CA PRO A 110 7.02 19.84 -12.68
C PRO A 110 6.96 18.31 -12.68
N VAL A 111 6.91 17.68 -13.85
CA VAL A 111 6.86 16.22 -14.01
C VAL A 111 8.22 15.60 -13.74
N LEU A 112 9.28 16.15 -14.30
CA LEU A 112 10.64 15.68 -14.14
C LEU A 112 11.16 15.91 -12.70
N ALA A 113 10.78 17.01 -12.05
CA ALA A 113 11.12 17.24 -10.64
C ALA A 113 10.46 16.21 -9.73
N ALA A 114 9.21 15.83 -10.01
CA ALA A 114 8.55 14.76 -9.28
C ALA A 114 9.20 13.39 -9.55
N GLU A 115 9.55 13.11 -10.80
CA GLU A 115 10.26 11.88 -11.18
C GLU A 115 11.66 11.83 -10.56
N ALA A 116 12.41 12.93 -10.57
CA ALA A 116 13.73 13.02 -9.95
C ALA A 116 13.68 12.84 -8.42
N ALA A 117 12.66 13.39 -7.76
CA ALA A 117 12.45 13.19 -6.33
C ALA A 117 12.17 11.71 -5.99
N HIS A 118 11.59 10.96 -6.93
CA HIS A 118 11.35 9.51 -6.79
C HIS A 118 12.53 8.67 -7.31
N ALA A 119 13.40 9.25 -8.11
CA ALA A 119 14.50 8.55 -8.79
C ALA A 119 15.62 8.07 -7.85
N GLY A 120 15.73 8.64 -6.67
CA GLY A 120 16.60 8.14 -5.59
C GLY A 120 15.98 6.97 -4.82
N GLY A 121 14.75 6.57 -5.19
CA GLY A 121 14.03 5.47 -4.57
C GLY A 121 14.45 4.10 -5.09
N PRO A 122 14.24 3.05 -4.32
CA PRO A 122 14.59 1.69 -4.71
C PRO A 122 13.76 1.20 -5.91
N ASP A 123 14.42 0.39 -6.76
CA ASP A 123 13.79 -0.64 -7.60
C ASP A 123 12.71 -1.38 -6.75
N PRO A 124 11.53 -1.79 -7.27
CA PRO A 124 10.33 -2.10 -6.50
C PRO A 124 10.43 -3.31 -5.58
N VAL A 125 11.32 -3.27 -4.65
CA VAL A 125 11.12 -3.77 -3.31
C VAL A 125 10.16 -2.73 -2.71
N GLN A 126 8.91 -3.08 -2.62
CA GLN A 126 7.79 -2.25 -2.19
C GLN A 126 8.19 -1.24 -1.12
N VAL A 127 8.44 0.02 -1.53
CA VAL A 127 8.57 1.14 -0.61
C VAL A 127 7.14 1.55 -0.31
N GLU A 128 6.63 1.01 0.76
CA GLU A 128 5.36 1.42 1.31
C GLU A 128 5.63 2.57 2.27
N ARG A 129 4.95 3.71 2.07
CA ARG A 129 4.79 4.82 3.01
C ARG A 129 6.07 5.43 3.61
N ASP A 130 6.28 6.72 3.49
CA ASP A 130 7.35 7.51 4.14
C ASP A 130 8.79 7.00 3.93
N GLY A 131 9.08 6.36 2.79
CA GLY A 131 10.36 5.70 2.61
C GLY A 131 10.50 4.44 3.48
N ALA A 132 9.40 3.79 3.86
CA ALA A 132 9.37 2.46 4.44
C ALA A 132 9.38 1.38 3.35
N PHE A 133 9.88 0.20 3.66
CA PHE A 133 9.72 -0.98 2.82
C PHE A 133 9.39 -2.21 3.65
N ASP A 134 8.68 -3.15 3.04
CA ASP A 134 8.38 -4.43 3.63
C ASP A 134 9.56 -5.38 3.48
N LEU A 135 10.11 -5.81 4.61
CA LEU A 135 11.10 -6.89 4.68
C LEU A 135 10.38 -8.20 5.04
N ARG A 136 9.99 -8.94 4.03
CA ARG A 136 9.30 -10.21 4.22
C ARG A 136 10.32 -11.33 4.44
N LEU A 137 10.34 -11.87 5.68
CA LEU A 137 11.35 -12.83 6.11
C LEU A 137 11.00 -14.28 5.78
N THR A 138 9.70 -14.62 5.76
CA THR A 138 9.23 -16.00 5.58
C THR A 138 7.80 -16.04 5.09
N THR A 139 7.39 -17.11 4.44
CA THR A 139 5.99 -17.41 4.15
C THR A 139 5.40 -18.40 5.16
N ALA A 140 6.24 -19.05 5.98
CA ALA A 140 5.78 -19.98 7.02
C ALA A 140 5.02 -19.22 8.12
N CYS A 141 3.88 -19.78 8.52
CA CYS A 141 3.04 -19.26 9.58
C CYS A 141 2.43 -20.40 10.39
N ASN A 142 2.24 -20.20 11.67
CA ASN A 142 1.56 -21.15 12.56
C ASN A 142 0.03 -20.94 12.62
N GLU A 143 -0.51 -19.96 11.88
CA GLU A 143 -1.93 -19.73 11.66
C GLU A 143 -2.29 -19.88 10.18
N ARG A 144 -3.58 -20.09 9.89
CA ARG A 144 -4.13 -20.21 8.52
C ARG A 144 -5.31 -19.24 8.34
N CYS A 145 -5.08 -17.96 8.64
CA CYS A 145 -6.13 -16.95 8.60
C CYS A 145 -6.88 -16.93 7.26
N THR A 146 -8.21 -16.91 7.32
CA THR A 146 -9.07 -16.91 6.13
C THR A 146 -8.88 -15.66 5.27
N TYR A 147 -8.54 -14.55 5.90
CA TYR A 147 -8.30 -13.24 5.26
C TYR A 147 -6.85 -13.03 4.78
N CYS A 148 -5.96 -14.02 4.93
CA CYS A 148 -4.55 -13.85 4.60
C CYS A 148 -4.36 -13.53 3.11
N TYR A 149 -3.73 -12.38 2.82
CA TYR A 149 -3.45 -11.95 1.45
C TYR A 149 -2.17 -12.54 0.88
N VAL A 150 -1.35 -13.18 1.73
CA VAL A 150 -0.09 -13.81 1.31
C VAL A 150 -0.38 -15.00 0.40
N ASP A 151 0.16 -14.97 -0.81
CA ASP A 151 0.19 -16.12 -1.71
C ASP A 151 1.43 -16.95 -1.38
N GLU A 152 1.24 -18.02 -0.61
CA GLU A 152 2.32 -18.87 -0.12
C GLU A 152 3.17 -19.47 -1.27
N ASN A 153 2.57 -19.72 -2.44
CA ASN A 153 3.25 -20.32 -3.57
C ASN A 153 4.03 -19.28 -4.39
N ALA A 154 3.39 -18.17 -4.75
CA ALA A 154 4.03 -17.13 -5.54
C ALA A 154 5.15 -16.44 -4.77
N GLU A 155 4.95 -16.22 -3.46
CA GLU A 155 5.94 -15.55 -2.62
C GLU A 155 7.09 -16.45 -2.20
N ALA A 156 6.87 -17.74 -2.01
CA ALA A 156 7.95 -18.70 -1.77
C ALA A 156 8.91 -18.76 -2.97
N ALA A 157 8.37 -18.68 -4.19
CA ALA A 157 9.17 -18.61 -5.42
C ALA A 157 9.93 -17.27 -5.54
N ALA A 158 9.36 -16.18 -5.01
CA ALA A 158 9.94 -14.83 -5.05
C ALA A 158 10.80 -14.50 -3.82
N ALA A 159 10.88 -15.36 -2.80
CA ALA A 159 11.55 -15.09 -1.54
C ALA A 159 13.04 -14.77 -1.72
N LYS A 160 13.37 -13.48 -1.58
CA LYS A 160 14.74 -12.98 -1.66
C LYS A 160 15.51 -13.16 -0.33
N VAL A 161 14.79 -13.39 0.77
CA VAL A 161 15.36 -13.58 2.11
C VAL A 161 15.34 -15.06 2.45
N LYS A 162 16.51 -15.67 2.46
CA LYS A 162 16.67 -17.09 2.82
C LYS A 162 17.26 -17.27 4.22
N ASP A 163 17.99 -16.27 4.68
CA ASP A 163 18.77 -16.30 5.92
C ASP A 163 19.01 -14.90 6.48
N LEU A 164 19.63 -14.83 7.64
CA LEU A 164 20.01 -13.58 8.30
C LEU A 164 20.88 -12.67 7.41
N ASP A 165 21.80 -13.23 6.64
CA ASP A 165 22.70 -12.44 5.80
C ASP A 165 21.96 -11.85 4.58
N GLY A 166 20.99 -12.58 4.05
CA GLY A 166 20.04 -12.07 3.06
C GLY A 166 19.25 -10.86 3.57
N ALA A 167 18.70 -10.98 4.78
CA ALA A 167 18.01 -9.87 5.44
C ALA A 167 18.93 -8.66 5.67
N ARG A 168 20.15 -8.89 6.15
CA ARG A 168 21.16 -7.84 6.37
C ARG A 168 21.54 -7.11 5.09
N ARG A 169 21.67 -7.82 3.95
CA ARG A 169 21.96 -7.21 2.63
C ARG A 169 20.83 -6.30 2.21
N ILE A 170 19.56 -6.74 2.32
CA ILE A 170 18.39 -5.94 1.95
C ILE A 170 18.27 -4.70 2.83
N LEU A 171 18.46 -4.83 4.15
CA LEU A 171 18.51 -3.69 5.06
C LEU A 171 19.62 -2.70 4.69
N GLY A 172 20.81 -3.20 4.34
CA GLY A 172 21.92 -2.36 3.88
C GLY A 172 21.58 -1.61 2.59
N GLU A 173 20.90 -2.27 1.65
CA GLU A 173 20.43 -1.64 0.42
C GLU A 173 19.41 -0.56 0.68
N GLY A 174 18.38 -0.82 1.50
CA GLY A 174 17.39 0.18 1.87
C GLY A 174 18.04 1.44 2.49
N ARG A 175 19.04 1.26 3.37
CA ARG A 175 19.76 2.41 3.95
C ARG A 175 20.58 3.19 2.94
N ARG A 176 21.26 2.53 1.99
CA ARG A 176 21.97 3.23 0.90
C ARG A 176 21.04 4.09 0.05
N ARG A 177 19.78 3.69 -0.06
CA ARG A 177 18.72 4.43 -0.77
C ARG A 177 18.01 5.48 0.11
N GLY A 178 18.49 5.73 1.32
CA GLY A 178 17.95 6.75 2.23
C GLY A 178 16.73 6.32 3.03
N VAL A 179 16.27 5.06 2.90
CA VAL A 179 15.09 4.57 3.63
C VAL A 179 15.35 4.55 5.12
N THR A 180 14.44 5.12 5.91
CA THR A 180 14.56 5.24 7.37
C THR A 180 13.56 4.41 8.16
N SER A 181 12.60 3.79 7.48
CA SER A 181 11.56 2.96 8.08
C SER A 181 11.52 1.58 7.44
N VAL A 182 11.30 0.53 8.23
CA VAL A 182 11.16 -0.85 7.74
C VAL A 182 10.03 -1.56 8.47
N VAL A 183 9.20 -2.26 7.70
CA VAL A 183 8.19 -3.18 8.22
C VAL A 183 8.73 -4.61 8.06
N VAL A 184 9.03 -5.26 9.16
CA VAL A 184 9.47 -6.65 9.20
C VAL A 184 8.24 -7.53 9.30
N THR A 185 8.01 -8.33 8.27
CA THR A 185 6.76 -9.09 8.08
C THR A 185 7.01 -10.47 7.46
N GLY A 186 5.95 -11.14 7.04
CA GLY A 186 6.01 -12.43 6.36
C GLY A 186 4.76 -13.26 6.63
N GLY A 187 4.93 -14.58 6.80
CA GLY A 187 3.94 -15.42 7.45
C GLY A 187 3.90 -15.04 8.94
N GLU A 188 4.74 -15.69 9.75
CA GLU A 188 4.96 -15.28 11.15
C GLU A 188 6.46 -15.14 11.42
N PRO A 189 7.00 -13.91 11.50
CA PRO A 189 8.43 -13.69 11.69
C PRO A 189 8.99 -14.26 13.00
N THR A 190 8.20 -14.36 14.07
CA THR A 190 8.64 -14.88 15.37
C THR A 190 8.95 -16.38 15.35
N LEU A 191 8.63 -17.08 14.27
CA LEU A 191 9.05 -18.47 14.06
C LEU A 191 10.55 -18.58 13.71
N LEU A 192 11.18 -17.48 13.26
CA LEU A 192 12.57 -17.48 12.85
C LEU A 192 13.50 -17.26 14.05
N PRO A 193 14.47 -18.14 14.30
CA PRO A 193 15.37 -18.02 15.44
C PRO A 193 16.28 -16.78 15.37
N TRP A 194 16.49 -16.25 14.18
CA TRP A 194 17.34 -15.08 13.92
C TRP A 194 16.55 -13.75 13.76
N LEU A 195 15.24 -13.72 14.10
CA LEU A 195 14.42 -12.51 14.01
C LEU A 195 15.03 -11.32 14.80
N VAL A 196 15.41 -11.57 16.05
CA VAL A 196 15.97 -10.52 16.92
C VAL A 196 17.23 -9.93 16.33
N ASP A 197 18.05 -10.75 15.67
CA ASP A 197 19.29 -10.27 15.01
C ASP A 197 19.01 -9.41 13.77
N VAL A 198 17.92 -9.69 13.04
CA VAL A 198 17.45 -8.82 11.95
C VAL A 198 17.02 -7.47 12.47
N LEU A 199 16.20 -7.45 13.52
CA LEU A 199 15.70 -6.21 14.11
C LEU A 199 16.83 -5.37 14.72
N ARG A 200 17.79 -6.00 15.42
CA ARG A 200 19.02 -5.35 15.89
C ARG A 200 19.85 -4.81 14.74
N ALA A 201 19.97 -5.57 13.64
CA ALA A 201 20.69 -5.13 12.46
C ALA A 201 20.01 -3.93 11.77
N ALA A 202 18.69 -3.83 11.80
CA ALA A 202 17.95 -2.65 11.32
C ALA A 202 18.25 -1.44 12.20
N ALA A 203 18.13 -1.56 13.53
CA ALA A 203 18.43 -0.49 14.47
C ALA A 203 19.89 0.00 14.35
N ALA A 204 20.86 -0.93 14.29
CA ALA A 204 22.29 -0.61 14.12
C ALA A 204 22.61 0.09 12.80
N ARG A 205 21.79 -0.09 11.76
CA ARG A 205 21.91 0.63 10.47
C ARG A 205 21.22 1.97 10.46
N GLY A 206 20.61 2.40 11.56
CA GLY A 206 19.96 3.70 11.68
C GLY A 206 18.55 3.77 11.08
N TYR A 207 17.84 2.64 11.01
CA TYR A 207 16.40 2.69 10.81
C TYR A 207 15.76 3.31 12.05
N ARG A 208 14.99 4.39 11.85
CA ARG A 208 14.35 5.14 12.94
C ARG A 208 13.01 4.56 13.34
N GLN A 209 12.33 3.92 12.39
CA GLN A 209 11.07 3.22 12.61
C GLN A 209 11.24 1.78 12.15
N ILE A 210 11.01 0.85 13.07
CA ILE A 210 11.05 -0.58 12.82
C ILE A 210 9.71 -1.13 13.30
N VAL A 211 8.88 -1.58 12.37
CA VAL A 211 7.59 -2.19 12.70
C VAL A 211 7.71 -3.70 12.55
N LEU A 212 7.43 -4.45 13.59
CA LEU A 212 7.28 -5.90 13.50
C LEU A 212 5.80 -6.24 13.38
N GLN A 213 5.41 -6.76 12.21
CA GLN A 213 4.09 -7.37 12.04
C GLN A 213 4.13 -8.82 12.51
N THR A 214 3.25 -9.16 13.46
CA THR A 214 3.24 -10.50 14.09
C THR A 214 1.84 -10.88 14.55
N ASN A 215 1.59 -12.19 14.64
CA ASN A 215 0.40 -12.71 15.31
C ASN A 215 0.59 -12.83 16.84
N ALA A 216 1.76 -12.48 17.37
CA ALA A 216 2.13 -12.44 18.79
C ALA A 216 2.07 -13.77 19.55
N THR A 217 1.78 -14.88 18.92
CA THR A 217 1.60 -16.19 19.60
C THR A 217 2.83 -16.66 20.34
N ARG A 218 4.03 -16.25 19.88
CA ARG A 218 5.30 -16.62 20.51
C ARG A 218 5.89 -15.56 21.44
N LEU A 219 5.25 -14.40 21.54
CA LEU A 219 5.74 -13.32 22.41
C LEU A 219 5.62 -13.63 23.92
N ALA A 220 4.78 -14.60 24.29
CA ALA A 220 4.70 -15.07 25.68
C ALA A 220 5.90 -15.96 26.09
N GLU A 221 6.67 -16.44 25.12
CA GLU A 221 7.85 -17.26 25.40
C GLU A 221 8.94 -16.44 26.09
N THR A 222 9.59 -17.06 27.07
CA THR A 222 10.59 -16.40 27.90
C THR A 222 11.77 -15.85 27.09
N GLY A 223 12.03 -14.57 27.26
CA GLY A 223 13.21 -13.90 26.74
C GLY A 223 12.99 -13.05 25.50
N ILE A 224 12.15 -13.44 24.54
CA ILE A 224 12.00 -12.72 23.27
C ILE A 224 11.53 -11.27 23.47
N VAL A 225 10.51 -11.03 24.29
CA VAL A 225 9.97 -9.69 24.55
C VAL A 225 11.01 -8.78 25.20
N ARG A 226 11.82 -9.31 26.12
CA ARG A 226 12.90 -8.56 26.76
C ARG A 226 13.97 -8.13 25.73
N ASP A 227 14.27 -9.00 24.77
CA ASP A 227 15.22 -8.67 23.71
C ASP A 227 14.65 -7.66 22.73
N LEU A 228 13.37 -7.78 22.38
CA LEU A 228 12.66 -6.82 21.53
C LEU A 228 12.59 -5.43 22.17
N ALA A 229 12.28 -5.35 23.47
CA ALA A 229 12.17 -4.08 24.20
C ALA A 229 13.46 -3.26 24.26
N ARG A 230 14.61 -3.86 23.95
CA ARG A 230 15.92 -3.19 23.89
C ARG A 230 16.25 -2.62 22.51
N ILE A 231 15.40 -2.86 21.52
CA ILE A 231 15.64 -2.41 20.14
C ILE A 231 15.05 -1.03 19.95
N ALA A 232 15.92 -0.04 19.74
CA ALA A 232 15.49 1.33 19.53
C ALA A 232 14.64 1.46 18.26
N GLY A 233 13.54 2.22 18.35
CA GLY A 233 12.65 2.48 17.23
C GLY A 233 11.71 1.32 16.88
N LEU A 234 11.70 0.22 17.66
CA LEU A 234 10.81 -0.91 17.42
C LEU A 234 9.41 -0.64 17.96
N SER A 235 8.42 -0.95 17.15
CA SER A 235 7.00 -1.07 17.53
C SER A 235 6.42 -2.38 16.99
N LEU A 236 5.33 -2.83 17.60
CA LEU A 236 4.63 -4.03 17.19
C LEU A 236 3.29 -3.68 16.54
N PHE A 237 3.02 -4.29 15.39
CA PHE A 237 1.72 -4.27 14.72
C PHE A 237 1.15 -5.68 14.77
N VAL A 238 0.20 -5.89 15.70
CA VAL A 238 -0.24 -7.22 16.09
C VAL A 238 -1.61 -7.54 15.52
N SER A 239 -1.70 -8.62 14.76
CA SER A 239 -2.97 -9.14 14.23
C SER A 239 -3.75 -9.85 15.35
N LEU A 240 -4.90 -9.27 15.74
CA LEU A 240 -5.81 -9.83 16.75
C LEU A 240 -7.25 -9.83 16.21
N PRO A 241 -7.69 -10.94 15.58
CA PRO A 241 -8.97 -10.98 14.86
C PRO A 241 -10.18 -11.25 15.75
N ALA A 242 -9.97 -11.60 17.03
CA ALA A 242 -11.07 -11.99 17.92
C ALA A 242 -10.72 -11.75 19.41
N HIS A 243 -11.74 -11.69 20.24
CA HIS A 243 -11.63 -11.63 21.69
C HIS A 243 -11.93 -12.96 22.38
N ASP A 244 -12.39 -13.93 21.63
CA ASP A 244 -12.72 -15.28 22.11
C ASP A 244 -12.11 -16.37 21.20
N GLU A 245 -11.99 -17.57 21.76
CA GLU A 245 -11.36 -18.71 21.12
C GLU A 245 -12.15 -19.25 19.92
N ALA A 246 -13.47 -19.23 20.00
CA ALA A 246 -14.34 -19.78 18.95
C ALA A 246 -14.24 -18.91 17.67
N THR A 247 -14.33 -17.59 17.82
CA THR A 247 -14.13 -16.64 16.71
C THR A 247 -12.68 -16.70 16.21
N ALA A 248 -11.69 -16.81 17.10
CA ALA A 248 -10.29 -16.99 16.72
C ALA A 248 -10.11 -18.24 15.86
N ALA A 249 -10.71 -19.37 16.26
CA ALA A 249 -10.67 -20.62 15.48
C ALA A 249 -11.29 -20.45 14.10
N ALA A 250 -12.46 -19.78 14.00
CA ALA A 250 -13.14 -19.55 12.74
C ALA A 250 -12.34 -18.67 11.77
N VAL A 251 -11.58 -17.69 12.29
CA VAL A 251 -10.79 -16.77 11.49
C VAL A 251 -9.40 -17.30 11.16
N THR A 252 -8.70 -17.85 12.14
CA THR A 252 -7.26 -18.21 12.02
C THR A 252 -7.02 -19.70 11.78
N GLY A 253 -8.05 -20.54 11.89
CA GLY A 253 -7.94 -22.00 11.89
C GLY A 253 -7.26 -22.57 13.15
N ARG A 254 -6.99 -21.73 14.17
CA ARG A 254 -6.21 -22.09 15.38
C ARG A 254 -6.74 -21.38 16.63
N GLY A 255 -7.86 -21.85 17.17
CA GLY A 255 -8.43 -21.35 18.43
C GLY A 255 -7.47 -21.50 19.61
N ASP A 256 -6.76 -22.60 19.65
CA ASP A 256 -5.76 -22.93 20.70
C ASP A 256 -4.63 -21.87 20.81
N LEU A 257 -4.40 -21.06 19.78
CA LEU A 257 -3.41 -19.98 19.79
C LEU A 257 -3.97 -18.65 20.31
N HIS A 258 -5.27 -18.53 20.59
CA HIS A 258 -5.86 -17.29 21.10
C HIS A 258 -5.28 -16.87 22.45
N ALA A 259 -5.27 -17.78 23.42
CA ALA A 259 -4.73 -17.49 24.76
C ALA A 259 -3.23 -17.17 24.74
N PRO A 260 -2.35 -17.93 24.03
CA PRO A 260 -0.94 -17.55 23.81
C PRO A 260 -0.77 -16.18 23.18
N LYS A 261 -1.57 -15.83 22.17
CA LYS A 261 -1.55 -14.51 21.51
C LYS A 261 -1.84 -13.38 22.49
N VAL A 262 -2.93 -13.49 23.26
CA VAL A 262 -3.31 -12.49 24.29
C VAL A 262 -2.22 -12.38 25.36
N ALA A 263 -1.64 -13.49 25.80
CA ALA A 263 -0.53 -13.49 26.75
C ALA A 263 0.71 -12.78 26.18
N GLY A 264 1.03 -13.01 24.90
CA GLY A 264 2.12 -12.36 24.19
C GLY A 264 1.94 -10.85 24.09
N ILE A 265 0.74 -10.39 23.72
CA ILE A 265 0.39 -8.97 23.69
C ILE A 265 0.56 -8.34 25.08
N ARG A 266 0.05 -8.97 26.13
CA ARG A 266 0.21 -8.50 27.51
C ARG A 266 1.67 -8.42 27.93
N ALA A 267 2.49 -9.40 27.55
CA ALA A 267 3.92 -9.39 27.82
C ALA A 267 4.62 -8.21 27.14
N ALA A 268 4.34 -7.96 25.87
CA ALA A 268 4.88 -6.84 25.11
C ALA A 268 4.50 -5.48 25.71
N LEU A 269 3.22 -5.29 26.05
CA LEU A 269 2.72 -4.07 26.68
C LEU A 269 3.38 -3.81 28.05
N ARG A 270 3.50 -4.85 28.91
CA ARG A 270 4.18 -4.75 30.20
C ARG A 270 5.67 -4.45 30.08
N ALA A 271 6.29 -4.86 28.98
CA ALA A 271 7.68 -4.54 28.69
C ALA A 271 7.89 -3.12 28.13
N GLY A 272 6.81 -2.34 27.96
CA GLY A 272 6.85 -0.98 27.45
C GLY A 272 7.01 -0.87 25.93
N LEU A 273 6.82 -1.98 25.18
CA LEU A 273 6.81 -1.92 23.72
C LEU A 273 5.57 -1.18 23.21
N PRO A 274 5.72 -0.28 22.25
CA PRO A 274 4.57 0.29 21.54
C PRO A 274 3.85 -0.82 20.76
N VAL A 275 2.55 -1.02 21.03
CA VAL A 275 1.73 -2.05 20.39
C VAL A 275 0.52 -1.41 19.74
N SER A 276 0.36 -1.62 18.44
CA SER A 276 -0.87 -1.36 17.71
C SER A 276 -1.57 -2.68 17.39
N ILE A 277 -2.86 -2.74 17.62
CA ILE A 277 -3.68 -3.92 17.31
C ILE A 277 -4.31 -3.73 15.93
N ASN A 278 -4.10 -4.69 15.05
CA ASN A 278 -4.78 -4.78 13.77
C ASN A 278 -5.95 -5.78 13.85
N HIS A 279 -7.17 -5.27 13.73
CA HIS A 279 -8.38 -6.07 13.68
C HIS A 279 -8.89 -6.10 12.24
N VAL A 280 -8.60 -7.19 11.53
CA VAL A 280 -9.12 -7.41 10.18
C VAL A 280 -10.57 -7.84 10.28
N VAL A 281 -11.49 -6.98 9.86
CA VAL A 281 -12.93 -7.25 9.94
C VAL A 281 -13.34 -8.13 8.76
N CYS A 282 -13.64 -9.37 9.06
CA CYS A 282 -14.10 -10.37 8.10
C CYS A 282 -15.46 -10.94 8.53
N ARG A 283 -16.09 -11.72 7.66
CA ARG A 283 -17.45 -12.23 7.92
C ARG A 283 -17.57 -13.00 9.23
N GLN A 284 -16.52 -13.73 9.62
CA GLN A 284 -16.51 -14.54 10.82
C GLN A 284 -16.51 -13.75 12.14
N ASN A 285 -15.96 -12.53 12.14
CA ASN A 285 -15.86 -11.69 13.34
C ASN A 285 -16.73 -10.43 13.31
N LEU A 286 -17.43 -10.18 12.19
CA LEU A 286 -18.17 -8.96 11.94
C LEU A 286 -19.17 -8.61 13.05
N ALA A 287 -19.96 -9.60 13.51
CA ALA A 287 -20.96 -9.39 14.53
C ALA A 287 -20.37 -9.09 15.93
N GLY A 288 -19.09 -9.44 16.14
CA GLY A 288 -18.39 -9.30 17.42
C GLY A 288 -17.55 -8.02 17.57
N VAL A 289 -17.56 -7.11 16.60
CA VAL A 289 -16.65 -5.94 16.57
C VAL A 289 -16.80 -5.04 17.79
N GLU A 290 -18.01 -4.71 18.22
CA GLU A 290 -18.23 -3.87 19.41
C GLU A 290 -17.79 -4.57 20.70
N ALA A 291 -18.12 -5.85 20.86
CA ALA A 291 -17.72 -6.68 21.99
C ALA A 291 -16.19 -6.82 22.06
N PHE A 292 -15.54 -6.99 20.89
CA PHE A 292 -14.09 -7.02 20.79
C PHE A 292 -13.47 -5.72 21.33
N VAL A 293 -13.97 -4.55 20.93
CA VAL A 293 -13.44 -3.26 21.39
C VAL A 293 -13.63 -3.08 22.89
N ALA A 294 -14.79 -3.43 23.42
CA ALA A 294 -15.07 -3.35 24.85
C ALA A 294 -14.14 -4.28 25.66
N TRP A 295 -13.95 -5.50 25.17
CA TRP A 295 -13.03 -6.47 25.76
C TRP A 295 -11.58 -5.98 25.68
N LEU A 296 -11.13 -5.47 24.52
CA LEU A 296 -9.77 -4.99 24.31
C LEU A 296 -9.39 -3.89 25.33
N ALA A 297 -10.29 -2.94 25.53
CA ALA A 297 -10.08 -1.83 26.47
C ALA A 297 -10.02 -2.27 27.93
N GLY A 298 -10.69 -3.37 28.29
CA GLY A 298 -10.71 -3.92 29.65
C GLY A 298 -9.68 -5.02 29.94
N ALA A 299 -9.38 -5.84 28.94
CA ALA A 299 -8.54 -7.01 29.10
C ALA A 299 -7.03 -6.75 28.98
N LEU A 300 -6.63 -5.68 28.31
CA LEU A 300 -5.23 -5.32 28.10
C LEU A 300 -4.84 -4.13 28.96
N ALA A 301 -3.92 -4.36 29.89
CA ALA A 301 -3.32 -3.34 30.76
C ALA A 301 -1.78 -3.55 30.80
N PRO A 302 -0.97 -2.53 30.41
CA PRO A 302 -1.37 -1.25 29.78
C PRO A 302 -2.17 -1.43 28.48
N ARG A 303 -2.87 -0.39 28.06
CA ARG A 303 -3.64 -0.43 26.82
C ARG A 303 -2.72 -0.36 25.59
N PRO A 304 -3.12 -0.93 24.44
CA PRO A 304 -2.41 -0.73 23.18
C PRO A 304 -2.45 0.75 22.76
N ASN A 305 -1.47 1.17 21.99
CA ASN A 305 -1.35 2.53 21.50
C ASN A 305 -2.46 2.89 20.52
N HIS A 306 -2.79 1.96 19.63
CA HIS A 306 -3.81 2.14 18.59
C HIS A 306 -4.57 0.85 18.34
N LEU A 307 -5.83 1.00 17.92
CA LEU A 307 -6.63 -0.04 17.29
C LEU A 307 -6.84 0.34 15.81
N VAL A 308 -6.41 -0.53 14.91
CA VAL A 308 -6.55 -0.35 13.48
C VAL A 308 -7.59 -1.34 12.95
N PHE A 309 -8.64 -0.82 12.33
CA PHE A 309 -9.58 -1.64 11.59
C PHE A 309 -9.11 -1.78 10.14
N SER A 310 -8.85 -3.00 9.72
CA SER A 310 -8.50 -3.34 8.34
C SER A 310 -9.61 -4.16 7.70
N PHE A 311 -9.66 -4.12 6.38
CA PHE A 311 -10.60 -4.91 5.58
C PHE A 311 -9.82 -5.96 4.76
N PRO A 312 -10.34 -7.19 4.55
CA PRO A 312 -9.65 -8.22 3.80
C PRO A 312 -9.37 -7.80 2.36
N LEU A 313 -8.12 -7.84 1.95
CA LEU A 313 -7.78 -7.71 0.54
C LEU A 313 -8.15 -9.00 -0.19
N PRO A 314 -8.78 -8.95 -1.37
CA PRO A 314 -9.15 -10.14 -2.14
C PRO A 314 -7.94 -10.75 -2.86
N ALA A 315 -6.96 -11.19 -2.09
CA ALA A 315 -5.71 -11.82 -2.53
C ALA A 315 -5.37 -13.02 -1.63
N GLY A 316 -4.47 -13.89 -2.03
CA GLY A 316 -4.08 -15.08 -1.29
C GLY A 316 -5.27 -15.96 -0.88
N ARG A 317 -5.34 -16.36 0.39
CA ARG A 317 -6.47 -17.17 0.92
C ARG A 317 -7.79 -16.41 0.94
N ALA A 318 -7.78 -15.09 1.18
CA ALA A 318 -8.99 -14.29 1.11
C ALA A 318 -9.63 -14.34 -0.27
N ARG A 319 -8.84 -14.39 -1.35
CA ARG A 319 -9.33 -14.57 -2.72
C ARG A 319 -10.04 -15.91 -2.90
N THR A 320 -9.45 -16.99 -2.37
CA THR A 320 -10.03 -18.34 -2.48
C THR A 320 -11.30 -18.48 -1.66
N SER A 321 -11.32 -17.89 -0.45
CA SER A 321 -12.48 -17.90 0.43
C SER A 321 -13.61 -16.98 -0.04
N GLY A 322 -13.29 -15.94 -0.82
CA GLY A 322 -14.26 -15.02 -1.41
C GLY A 322 -15.28 -14.48 -0.40
N ALA A 323 -16.57 -14.53 -0.76
CA ALA A 323 -17.68 -14.04 0.05
C ALA A 323 -17.83 -14.76 1.40
N ALA A 324 -17.25 -15.93 1.59
CA ALA A 324 -17.25 -16.60 2.88
C ALA A 324 -16.36 -15.90 3.92
N THR A 325 -15.41 -15.06 3.48
CA THR A 325 -14.51 -14.30 4.36
C THR A 325 -14.67 -12.79 4.19
N ILE A 326 -14.76 -12.32 2.95
CA ILE A 326 -14.87 -10.90 2.64
C ILE A 326 -16.35 -10.50 2.75
N PRO A 327 -16.79 -9.66 3.70
CA PRO A 327 -18.14 -9.14 3.72
C PRO A 327 -18.34 -8.06 2.64
N ARG A 328 -19.58 -7.67 2.35
CA ARG A 328 -19.83 -6.44 1.60
C ARG A 328 -19.37 -5.23 2.41
N TYR A 329 -18.98 -4.15 1.74
CA TYR A 329 -18.67 -2.89 2.45
C TYR A 329 -19.88 -2.37 3.22
N SER A 330 -21.09 -2.45 2.64
CA SER A 330 -22.33 -2.09 3.31
C SER A 330 -22.65 -2.93 4.55
N GLU A 331 -22.16 -4.16 4.63
CA GLU A 331 -22.28 -5.02 5.82
C GLU A 331 -21.22 -4.67 6.87
N ALA A 332 -19.96 -4.41 6.44
CA ALA A 332 -18.85 -4.19 7.36
C ALA A 332 -18.83 -2.79 7.97
N THR A 333 -19.22 -1.77 7.20
CA THR A 333 -19.14 -0.37 7.62
C THR A 333 -19.90 -0.05 8.90
N PRO A 334 -21.17 -0.46 9.09
CA PRO A 334 -21.88 -0.20 10.33
C PRO A 334 -21.19 -0.80 11.56
N ALA A 335 -20.65 -2.01 11.44
CA ALA A 335 -19.94 -2.67 12.53
C ALA A 335 -18.64 -1.95 12.88
N ILE A 336 -17.85 -1.56 11.85
CA ILE A 336 -16.61 -0.80 12.04
C ILE A 336 -16.90 0.56 12.69
N LEU A 337 -17.91 1.31 12.22
CA LEU A 337 -18.31 2.57 12.84
C LEU A 337 -18.72 2.40 14.30
N THR A 338 -19.51 1.37 14.61
CA THR A 338 -19.85 1.06 16.00
C THR A 338 -18.61 0.79 16.84
N GLY A 339 -17.66 0.02 16.30
CA GLY A 339 -16.37 -0.23 16.95
C GLY A 339 -15.55 1.04 17.16
N LEU A 340 -15.47 1.90 16.15
CA LEU A 340 -14.74 3.19 16.22
C LEU A 340 -15.35 4.14 17.26
N ARG A 341 -16.67 4.29 17.25
CA ARG A 341 -17.40 5.09 18.26
C ARG A 341 -17.19 4.53 19.67
N ARG A 342 -17.24 3.21 19.82
CA ARG A 342 -16.99 2.53 21.09
C ARG A 342 -15.54 2.76 21.57
N ALA A 343 -14.55 2.64 20.70
CA ALA A 343 -13.16 2.92 21.00
C ALA A 343 -12.96 4.36 21.48
N ARG A 344 -13.55 5.32 20.75
CA ARG A 344 -13.53 6.75 21.13
C ARG A 344 -14.12 6.97 22.51
N ALA A 345 -15.29 6.38 22.80
CA ALA A 345 -15.95 6.48 24.12
C ALA A 345 -15.11 5.89 25.27
N LEU A 346 -14.26 4.90 24.97
CA LEU A 346 -13.36 4.27 25.93
C LEU A 346 -11.97 4.91 25.99
N GLY A 347 -11.72 5.99 25.23
CA GLY A 347 -10.44 6.67 25.15
C GLY A 347 -9.34 5.81 24.53
N LEU A 348 -9.69 4.87 23.65
CA LEU A 348 -8.75 4.06 22.87
C LEU A 348 -8.61 4.69 21.47
N PRO A 349 -7.41 5.18 21.08
CA PRO A 349 -7.19 5.67 19.73
C PRO A 349 -7.49 4.59 18.70
N ALA A 350 -8.37 4.88 17.73
CA ALA A 350 -8.75 3.91 16.71
C ALA A 350 -9.02 4.62 15.36
N HIS A 351 -8.68 3.93 14.27
CA HIS A 351 -8.87 4.41 12.90
C HIS A 351 -9.07 3.24 11.93
N VAL A 352 -9.45 3.57 10.70
CA VAL A 352 -9.50 2.62 9.59
C VAL A 352 -8.20 2.70 8.81
N ALA A 353 -7.60 1.56 8.47
CA ALA A 353 -6.38 1.51 7.67
C ALA A 353 -6.60 2.15 6.28
N GLY A 354 -5.67 2.97 5.83
CA GLY A 354 -5.78 3.68 4.56
C GLY A 354 -5.77 2.74 3.35
N ILE A 355 -4.77 1.85 3.26
CA ILE A 355 -4.61 0.94 2.10
C ILE A 355 -5.53 -0.27 2.17
N CYS A 356 -5.62 -0.91 3.34
CA CYS A 356 -6.44 -2.10 3.59
C CYS A 356 -7.77 -1.73 4.25
N GLY A 357 -8.25 -0.51 4.05
CA GLY A 357 -9.48 -0.01 4.64
C GLY A 357 -10.65 -0.01 3.66
N LEU A 358 -11.72 0.60 4.11
CA LEU A 358 -12.94 0.81 3.32
C LEU A 358 -12.82 2.10 2.52
N PRO A 359 -13.36 2.16 1.29
CA PRO A 359 -13.53 3.42 0.60
C PRO A 359 -14.46 4.34 1.41
N THR A 360 -14.00 5.56 1.73
CA THR A 360 -14.77 6.51 2.56
C THR A 360 -16.05 7.03 1.90
N CYS A 361 -16.24 6.75 0.61
CA CYS A 361 -17.48 7.05 -0.11
C CYS A 361 -18.63 6.10 0.22
N VAL A 362 -18.33 4.90 0.74
CA VAL A 362 -19.37 3.95 1.19
C VAL A 362 -20.07 4.49 2.44
N GLU A 363 -19.30 5.18 3.30
CA GLU A 363 -19.81 5.80 4.51
C GLU A 363 -18.98 7.04 4.88
N PRO A 364 -19.51 8.24 4.68
CA PRO A 364 -18.80 9.49 4.94
C PRO A 364 -18.30 9.65 6.38
N GLU A 365 -18.98 9.09 7.37
CA GLU A 365 -18.60 9.18 8.78
C GLU A 365 -17.25 8.51 9.08
N LEU A 366 -16.77 7.58 8.24
CA LEU A 366 -15.43 7.02 8.36
C LEU A 366 -14.34 8.09 8.29
N ARG A 367 -14.65 9.25 7.71
CA ARG A 367 -13.73 10.41 7.63
C ARG A 367 -13.42 11.05 8.99
N ASP A 368 -14.28 10.81 9.98
CA ASP A 368 -14.09 11.29 11.36
C ASP A 368 -13.05 10.45 12.14
N PHE A 369 -12.58 9.37 11.52
CA PHE A 369 -11.61 8.45 12.09
C PHE A 369 -10.42 8.22 11.12
N PRO A 370 -9.74 9.31 10.71
CA PRO A 370 -8.66 9.20 9.74
C PRO A 370 -7.46 8.46 10.35
N GLU A 371 -6.71 7.79 9.49
CA GLU A 371 -5.38 7.30 9.85
C GLU A 371 -4.52 8.51 10.32
N PRO A 372 -3.76 8.39 11.42
CA PRO A 372 -3.03 9.52 12.02
C PRO A 372 -2.05 10.21 11.08
N HIS A 373 -1.51 9.52 10.12
CA HIS A 373 -0.59 10.02 9.10
C HIS A 373 -0.99 9.50 7.73
N PRO A 374 -2.12 9.99 7.16
CA PRO A 374 -2.57 9.52 5.86
C PRO A 374 -1.60 10.00 4.79
N GLU A 375 -0.82 9.07 4.26
CA GLU A 375 -0.02 9.32 3.07
C GLU A 375 -0.92 9.43 1.83
N PRO A 376 -0.54 10.23 0.84
CA PRO A 376 -1.15 10.14 -0.47
C PRO A 376 -1.10 8.70 -0.97
N PHE A 377 -2.21 8.22 -1.49
CA PHE A 377 -2.26 6.86 -2.03
C PHE A 377 -1.24 6.71 -3.16
N ASP A 378 -0.34 5.74 -3.04
CA ASP A 378 0.56 5.36 -4.11
C ASP A 378 -0.14 4.35 -5.04
N PRO A 379 -0.46 4.74 -6.30
CA PRO A 379 -1.14 3.84 -7.24
C PRO A 379 -0.36 2.56 -7.54
N ARG A 380 0.94 2.52 -7.25
CA ARG A 380 1.77 1.32 -7.40
C ARG A 380 1.40 0.22 -6.40
N LEU A 381 0.80 0.58 -5.27
CA LEU A 381 0.39 -0.34 -4.21
C LEU A 381 -0.92 -1.06 -4.52
N GLY A 382 -1.58 -0.73 -5.63
CA GLY A 382 -2.84 -1.34 -6.01
C GLY A 382 -3.15 -1.20 -7.50
N PRO A 383 -2.35 -1.84 -8.40
CA PRO A 383 -2.58 -1.74 -9.84
C PRO A 383 -3.94 -2.34 -10.27
N ASP A 384 -4.55 -3.11 -9.41
CA ASP A 384 -5.84 -3.79 -9.60
C ASP A 384 -7.02 -3.02 -8.99
N ARG A 385 -6.88 -1.71 -8.73
CA ARG A 385 -7.94 -0.90 -8.16
C ARG A 385 -8.69 -0.08 -9.20
N VAL A 386 -9.99 0.02 -9.03
CA VAL A 386 -10.90 0.72 -9.94
C VAL A 386 -11.36 2.02 -9.30
N ARG A 387 -11.38 3.07 -10.09
CA ARG A 387 -12.05 4.34 -9.78
C ARG A 387 -13.25 4.50 -10.72
N PHE A 388 -14.33 5.04 -10.21
CA PHE A 388 -15.57 5.30 -10.95
C PHE A 388 -15.58 6.74 -11.48
N PRO A 389 -16.43 7.07 -12.47
CA PRO A 389 -16.58 8.44 -12.96
C PRO A 389 -16.86 9.46 -11.86
N GLY A 390 -17.66 9.09 -10.85
CA GLY A 390 -17.93 9.95 -9.69
C GLY A 390 -16.73 10.15 -8.74
N CYS A 391 -15.60 9.48 -8.98
CA CYS A 391 -14.35 9.75 -8.25
C CYS A 391 -13.61 10.97 -8.80
N ASP A 392 -13.96 11.41 -10.01
CA ASP A 392 -13.39 12.61 -10.61
C ASP A 392 -13.88 13.85 -9.85
N GLY A 393 -12.95 14.59 -9.23
CA GLY A 393 -13.27 15.72 -8.36
C GLY A 393 -13.63 15.38 -6.92
N CYS A 394 -13.54 14.12 -6.52
CA CYS A 394 -13.72 13.71 -5.13
C CYS A 394 -12.65 14.37 -4.23
N ALA A 395 -13.09 15.04 -3.18
CA ALA A 395 -12.20 15.71 -2.21
C ALA A 395 -11.23 14.75 -1.50
N TRP A 396 -11.50 13.45 -1.55
CA TRP A 396 -10.68 12.39 -0.95
C TRP A 396 -9.91 11.57 -2.00
N GLY A 397 -9.97 11.98 -3.26
CA GLY A 397 -9.36 11.26 -4.37
C GLY A 397 -7.87 10.94 -4.16
N ASP A 398 -7.13 11.88 -3.58
CA ASP A 398 -5.69 11.74 -3.32
C ASP A 398 -5.35 10.74 -2.19
N ARG A 399 -6.33 10.43 -1.35
CA ARG A 399 -6.16 9.54 -0.18
C ARG A 399 -6.90 8.22 -0.33
N CYS A 400 -7.78 8.12 -1.32
CA CYS A 400 -8.58 6.93 -1.56
C CYS A 400 -7.86 5.99 -2.52
N PRO A 401 -7.59 4.75 -2.11
CA PRO A 401 -6.97 3.77 -2.99
C PRO A 401 -7.87 3.29 -4.13
N GLY A 402 -9.15 3.66 -4.15
CA GLY A 402 -10.14 3.06 -5.04
C GLY A 402 -10.63 1.70 -4.52
N VAL A 403 -11.41 1.03 -5.33
CA VAL A 403 -12.01 -0.27 -5.00
C VAL A 403 -11.22 -1.38 -5.68
N PRO A 404 -10.79 -2.45 -4.98
CA PRO A 404 -10.13 -3.58 -5.61
C PRO A 404 -10.99 -4.19 -6.72
N SER A 405 -10.43 -4.41 -7.91
CA SER A 405 -11.16 -4.99 -9.04
C SER A 405 -11.80 -6.34 -8.68
N ARG A 406 -11.08 -7.14 -7.91
CA ARG A 406 -11.57 -8.44 -7.43
C ARG A 406 -12.70 -8.37 -6.41
N TYR A 407 -12.83 -7.24 -5.69
CA TYR A 407 -14.02 -7.00 -4.88
C TYR A 407 -15.24 -6.80 -5.78
N LEU A 408 -15.06 -6.08 -6.89
CA LEU A 408 -16.12 -5.88 -7.88
C LEU A 408 -16.48 -7.17 -8.64
N GLU A 409 -15.51 -8.03 -8.89
CA GLU A 409 -15.76 -9.39 -9.42
C GLU A 409 -16.64 -10.22 -8.48
N LEU A 410 -16.48 -10.02 -7.17
CA LEU A 410 -17.21 -10.76 -6.14
C LEU A 410 -18.61 -10.23 -5.90
N TYR A 411 -18.81 -8.89 -5.93
CA TYR A 411 -20.02 -8.23 -5.46
C TYR A 411 -20.66 -7.29 -6.47
N GLY A 412 -20.03 -7.07 -7.62
CA GLY A 412 -20.52 -6.08 -8.59
C GLY A 412 -20.32 -4.64 -8.12
N THR A 413 -21.09 -3.74 -8.72
CA THR A 413 -20.96 -2.28 -8.52
C THR A 413 -22.15 -1.66 -7.77
N ASP A 414 -23.11 -2.45 -7.31
CA ASP A 414 -24.38 -1.95 -6.76
C ASP A 414 -24.19 -1.03 -5.55
N GLU A 415 -23.20 -1.33 -4.70
CA GLU A 415 -22.87 -0.52 -3.53
C GLU A 415 -22.28 0.86 -3.89
N PHE A 416 -21.92 1.05 -5.15
CA PHE A 416 -21.32 2.27 -5.69
C PHE A 416 -22.23 2.97 -6.70
N ALA A 417 -23.50 2.61 -6.77
CA ALA A 417 -24.44 3.13 -7.77
C ALA A 417 -24.50 4.68 -7.79
N THR A 418 -24.40 5.31 -6.62
CA THR A 418 -24.34 6.76 -6.48
C THR A 418 -23.05 7.38 -7.04
N LEU A 419 -21.94 6.63 -7.09
CA LEU A 419 -20.66 7.06 -7.64
C LEU A 419 -20.58 6.86 -9.16
N LEU A 420 -21.47 6.07 -9.73
CA LEU A 420 -21.58 5.87 -11.18
C LEU A 420 -22.31 7.03 -11.84
N THR A 421 -23.06 7.83 -11.09
CA THR A 421 -23.79 9.00 -11.56
C THR A 421 -23.13 10.27 -11.03
N ASP A 422 -22.75 11.17 -11.90
CA ASP A 422 -21.97 12.42 -11.72
C ASP A 422 -22.50 13.45 -10.68
N ARG A 423 -23.38 13.06 -9.75
CA ARG A 423 -24.22 14.02 -9.01
C ARG A 423 -23.88 14.25 -7.53
N MET A 424 -22.96 13.53 -6.91
CA MET A 424 -22.81 13.59 -5.43
C MET A 424 -21.60 14.34 -4.85
N PHE A 425 -20.77 14.99 -5.65
CA PHE A 425 -19.56 15.63 -5.12
C PHE A 425 -19.42 17.12 -5.46
N LYS A 426 -20.55 17.81 -5.68
CA LYS A 426 -20.60 19.26 -5.93
C LYS A 426 -21.05 20.08 -4.71
N GLU A 427 -20.90 19.58 -3.49
CA GLU A 427 -21.09 20.38 -2.28
C GLU A 427 -19.84 20.40 -1.40
#